data_4ebe22294c7337e28a4891196bd3aeb6
#
_entry.id   4ebe22294c7337e28a4891196bd3aeb6
#
_cell.length_a   1.000
_cell.length_b   1.000
_cell.length_c   1.000
_cell.angle_alpha   90.00
_cell.angle_beta   90.00
_cell.angle_gamma   90.00
#
_symmetry.space_group_name_H-M   'P 1'
#
loop_
_entity.id
_entity.type
_entity.pdbx_description
1 polymer ?
#
loop_
_entity_poly.entity_id
_entity_poly.type
_entity_poly.pdbx_seq_one_letter_code
_entity_poly.pdbx_strand_id
1 'polypeptide(L)'
;MNLIQVQHVELVSDSIKLNYFLEKNDFENEMSKILDELNILRIKGRIWIPNKSLPLQIQIVGKKINTWFEEAPDNCWRPNDNAGLELVIISFDEKSIKTLNKKIKEKFKILSEPKIAI
;
A
#
# COMPACT_ATOMS: atom_id res chain seq x y z
N MET A 1 -11.85 -11.93 37.34
CA MET A 1 -11.52 -11.85 36.54
C MET A 1 -11.18 -12.20 35.87
N ASN A 2 -11.39 -12.24 35.38
CA ASN A 2 -10.92 -12.53 34.54
C ASN A 2 -10.08 -12.29 33.89
N LEU A 3 -9.60 -12.92 33.95
CA LEU A 3 -8.63 -12.76 33.38
C LEU A 3 -8.68 -12.84 32.13
N ILE A 4 -8.80 -12.21 31.77
CA ILE A 4 -8.63 -12.07 30.43
C ILE A 4 -7.25 -12.36 30.10
N GLN A 5 -7.10 -13.46 29.71
CA GLN A 5 -5.97 -13.71 29.03
C GLN A 5 -5.94 -12.97 27.79
N VAL A 6 -5.33 -11.86 27.86
CA VAL A 6 -4.91 -11.18 26.71
C VAL A 6 -3.98 -12.12 26.01
N GLN A 7 -4.49 -12.84 25.10
CA GLN A 7 -3.67 -13.47 24.13
C GLN A 7 -2.91 -12.37 23.46
N HIS A 8 -1.63 -12.39 23.63
CA HIS A 8 -0.78 -11.51 22.86
C HIS A 8 -0.90 -11.90 21.40
N VAL A 9 -1.75 -11.18 20.70
CA VAL A 9 -1.76 -11.25 19.27
C VAL A 9 -0.58 -10.42 18.81
N GLU A 10 0.46 -11.09 18.35
CA GLU A 10 1.59 -10.38 17.78
C GLU A 10 1.21 -9.86 16.42
N LEU A 11 1.25 -8.55 16.28
CA LEU A 11 1.10 -7.90 15.00
C LEU A 11 2.48 -7.67 14.41
N VAL A 12 2.61 -7.93 13.13
CA VAL A 12 3.83 -7.62 12.38
C VAL A 12 3.54 -6.51 11.39
N SER A 13 4.53 -5.67 11.15
CA SER A 13 4.38 -4.56 10.23
C SER A 13 5.61 -4.44 9.33
N ASP A 14 5.41 -3.88 8.16
CA ASP A 14 6.48 -3.56 7.23
C ASP A 14 6.09 -2.33 6.42
N SER A 15 7.08 -1.65 5.88
CA SER A 15 6.85 -0.50 5.03
C SER A 15 7.47 -0.74 3.66
N ILE A 16 6.79 -0.23 2.63
CA ILE A 16 7.24 -0.30 1.26
C ILE A 16 7.35 1.12 0.73
N LYS A 17 8.51 1.46 0.17
CA LYS A 17 8.73 2.74 -0.50
C LYS A 17 9.22 2.47 -1.91
N LEU A 18 8.48 2.97 -2.89
CA LEU A 18 8.80 2.76 -4.29
C LEU A 18 8.92 4.10 -5.00
N ASN A 19 9.85 4.18 -5.97
CA ASN A 19 10.08 5.38 -6.76
C ASN A 19 9.30 5.36 -8.08
N TYR A 20 8.19 4.67 -8.11
CA TYR A 20 7.24 4.68 -9.21
C TYR A 20 5.82 4.70 -8.63
N PHE A 21 4.86 5.11 -9.45
CA PHE A 21 3.48 5.28 -9.02
C PHE A 21 2.52 4.48 -9.90
N LEU A 22 1.31 4.34 -9.41
CA LEU A 22 0.18 3.84 -10.20
C LEU A 22 -0.94 4.85 -10.17
N GLU A 23 -1.69 4.92 -11.26
CA GLU A 23 -2.94 5.65 -11.26
C GLU A 23 -3.92 5.01 -10.28
N LYS A 24 -4.85 5.81 -9.77
CA LYS A 24 -5.80 5.37 -8.75
C LYS A 24 -6.53 4.08 -9.10
N ASN A 25 -7.06 4.00 -10.30
CA ASN A 25 -7.84 2.83 -10.71
C ASN A 25 -6.97 1.57 -10.85
N ASP A 26 -5.76 1.72 -11.38
CA ASP A 26 -4.82 0.61 -11.49
C ASP A 26 -4.41 0.10 -10.12
N PHE A 27 -4.15 1.01 -9.19
CA PHE A 27 -3.81 0.64 -7.83
C PHE A 27 -4.96 -0.13 -7.16
N GLU A 28 -6.16 0.40 -7.21
CA GLU A 28 -7.33 -0.22 -6.56
C GLU A 28 -7.62 -1.60 -7.16
N ASN A 29 -7.58 -1.73 -8.48
CA ASN A 29 -7.85 -2.99 -9.16
C ASN A 29 -6.82 -4.06 -8.80
N GLU A 30 -5.54 -3.70 -8.83
CA GLU A 30 -4.47 -4.65 -8.52
C GLU A 30 -4.47 -5.05 -7.05
N MET A 31 -4.67 -4.08 -6.15
CA MET A 31 -4.73 -4.37 -4.72
C MET A 31 -5.91 -5.28 -4.37
N SER A 32 -7.06 -5.09 -5.00
CA SER A 32 -8.21 -5.97 -4.77
C SER A 32 -7.86 -7.42 -5.09
N LYS A 33 -7.16 -7.65 -6.20
CA LYS A 33 -6.73 -8.99 -6.59
C LYS A 33 -5.73 -9.59 -5.60
N ILE A 34 -4.75 -8.80 -5.20
CA ILE A 34 -3.71 -9.26 -4.29
C ILE A 34 -4.30 -9.59 -2.92
N LEU A 35 -5.16 -8.74 -2.40
CA LEU A 35 -5.72 -8.90 -1.06
C LEU A 35 -6.66 -10.09 -0.93
N ASP A 36 -7.24 -10.56 -2.02
CA ASP A 36 -8.14 -11.72 -1.96
C ASP A 36 -7.43 -12.98 -1.48
N GLU A 37 -6.13 -13.06 -1.64
CA GLU A 37 -5.35 -14.25 -1.31
C GLU A 37 -4.55 -14.14 -0.02
N LEU A 38 -4.54 -12.98 0.62
CA LEU A 38 -3.64 -12.71 1.75
C LEU A 38 -4.38 -12.29 3.00
N ASN A 39 -3.78 -12.63 4.13
CA ASN A 39 -4.30 -12.25 5.44
C ASN A 39 -3.69 -10.94 5.91
N ILE A 40 -4.17 -9.83 5.36
CA ILE A 40 -3.70 -8.50 5.69
C ILE A 40 -4.75 -7.80 6.54
N LEU A 41 -4.32 -7.26 7.67
CA LEU A 41 -5.22 -6.56 8.59
C LEU A 41 -5.46 -5.12 8.15
N ARG A 42 -4.39 -4.40 7.81
CA ARG A 42 -4.50 -2.98 7.51
C ARG A 42 -3.33 -2.53 6.64
N ILE A 43 -3.63 -1.63 5.69
CA ILE A 43 -2.61 -0.93 4.92
C ILE A 43 -2.95 0.56 4.96
N LYS A 44 -1.93 1.37 5.17
CA LYS A 44 -2.05 2.81 5.15
C LYS A 44 -0.91 3.39 4.33
N GLY A 45 -1.18 4.40 3.53
CA GLY A 45 -0.10 4.98 2.74
C GLY A 45 -0.54 6.07 1.80
N ARG A 46 0.33 6.35 0.83
CA ARG A 46 0.15 7.44 -0.14
C ARG A 46 0.76 7.09 -1.47
N ILE A 47 0.16 7.60 -2.53
CA ILE A 47 0.75 7.59 -3.86
C ILE A 47 0.90 9.03 -4.31
N TRP A 48 2.14 9.40 -4.69
CA TRP A 48 2.41 10.70 -5.32
C TRP A 48 2.37 10.51 -6.82
N ILE A 49 1.42 11.20 -7.45
CA ILE A 49 1.16 11.14 -8.88
C ILE A 49 1.62 12.45 -9.49
N PRO A 50 2.54 12.45 -10.47
CA PRO A 50 3.21 13.67 -10.95
C PRO A 50 2.30 14.81 -11.37
N ASN A 51 1.16 14.52 -11.98
CA ASN A 51 0.26 15.55 -12.50
C ASN A 51 -0.86 15.93 -11.52
N LYS A 52 -0.74 15.50 -10.27
CA LYS A 52 -1.72 15.83 -9.23
C LYS A 52 -1.09 16.72 -8.19
N SER A 53 -1.81 17.75 -7.77
CA SER A 53 -1.33 18.67 -6.75
C SER A 53 -1.30 18.05 -5.36
N LEU A 54 -2.13 17.04 -5.12
CA LEU A 54 -2.21 16.35 -3.83
C LEU A 54 -1.93 14.86 -4.01
N PRO A 55 -1.26 14.23 -3.03
CA PRO A 55 -1.09 12.79 -3.07
C PRO A 55 -2.40 12.06 -2.84
N LEU A 56 -2.48 10.86 -3.38
CA LEU A 56 -3.60 9.97 -3.14
C LEU A 56 -3.38 9.24 -1.81
N GLN A 57 -4.23 9.48 -0.83
CA GLN A 57 -4.20 8.79 0.45
C GLN A 57 -4.84 7.43 0.32
N ILE A 58 -4.29 6.45 1.02
CA ILE A 58 -4.75 5.07 0.96
C ILE A 58 -5.03 4.58 2.38
N GLN A 59 -6.18 3.95 2.54
CA GLN A 59 -6.52 3.25 3.77
C GLN A 59 -7.26 1.97 3.41
N ILE A 60 -6.68 0.84 3.78
CA ILE A 60 -7.26 -0.47 3.52
C ILE A 60 -7.45 -1.17 4.86
N VAL A 61 -8.67 -1.63 5.12
CA VAL A 61 -8.99 -2.42 6.30
C VAL A 61 -9.58 -3.74 5.80
N GLY A 62 -8.87 -4.84 6.07
CA GLY A 62 -9.22 -6.13 5.48
C GLY A 62 -9.11 -6.07 3.97
N LYS A 63 -10.25 -6.16 3.29
CA LYS A 63 -10.32 -6.08 1.82
C LYS A 63 -10.97 -4.79 1.33
N LYS A 64 -11.37 -3.92 2.26
CA LYS A 64 -12.04 -2.67 1.89
C LYS A 64 -11.01 -1.58 1.63
N ILE A 65 -11.02 -1.07 0.40
CA ILE A 65 -10.09 -0.05 -0.07
C ILE A 65 -10.77 1.31 -0.10
N ASN A 66 -10.18 2.28 0.60
CA ASN A 66 -10.59 3.68 0.54
C ASN A 66 -9.43 4.52 0.07
N THR A 67 -9.66 5.39 -0.88
CA THR A 67 -8.66 6.33 -1.39
C THR A 67 -9.28 7.71 -1.55
N TRP A 68 -8.47 8.74 -1.33
CA TRP A 68 -8.89 10.13 -1.51
C TRP A 68 -7.67 11.02 -1.66
N PHE A 69 -7.84 12.18 -2.30
CA PHE A 69 -6.76 13.15 -2.43
C PHE A 69 -6.76 14.11 -1.24
N GLU A 70 -5.63 14.22 -0.56
CA GLU A 70 -5.47 15.08 0.61
C GLU A 70 -4.01 15.39 0.83
N GLU A 71 -3.71 16.57 1.38
CA GLU A 71 -2.35 16.97 1.68
C GLU A 71 -1.65 15.98 2.62
N ALA A 72 -0.37 15.77 2.37
CA ALA A 72 0.48 14.99 3.26
C ALA A 72 1.17 15.92 4.27
N PRO A 73 1.53 15.41 5.45
CA PRO A 73 2.30 16.19 6.42
C PRO A 73 3.63 16.67 5.83
N ASP A 74 4.09 17.84 6.24
CA ASP A 74 5.32 18.42 5.72
C ASP A 74 6.55 17.53 5.94
N ASN A 75 6.55 16.79 7.03
CA ASN A 75 7.69 15.96 7.42
C ASN A 75 7.59 14.51 6.99
N CYS A 76 6.66 14.16 6.11
CA CYS A 76 6.56 12.78 5.63
C CYS A 76 7.57 12.51 4.52
N TRP A 77 7.87 11.23 4.30
CA TRP A 77 8.69 10.82 3.16
C TRP A 77 8.04 11.24 1.84
N ARG A 78 8.86 11.70 0.91
CA ARG A 78 8.41 12.08 -0.43
C ARG A 78 9.33 11.47 -1.47
N PRO A 79 8.77 10.92 -2.54
CA PRO A 79 9.58 10.36 -3.61
C PRO A 79 10.20 11.46 -4.47
N ASN A 80 11.23 11.09 -5.22
CA ASN A 80 11.83 11.99 -6.22
C ASN A 80 10.81 12.25 -7.33
N ASP A 81 10.84 13.46 -7.89
CA ASP A 81 9.99 13.87 -9.01
C ASP A 81 8.49 13.73 -8.72
N ASN A 82 8.11 13.71 -7.46
CA ASN A 82 6.70 13.56 -7.03
C ASN A 82 6.05 12.32 -7.66
N ALA A 83 6.81 11.24 -7.79
CA ALA A 83 6.35 10.01 -8.41
C ALA A 83 6.79 8.81 -7.57
N GLY A 84 5.87 8.23 -6.84
CA GLY A 84 6.18 7.08 -5.99
C GLY A 84 5.06 6.71 -5.07
N LEU A 85 5.29 5.69 -4.26
CA LEU A 85 4.33 5.28 -3.26
C LEU A 85 5.00 4.84 -1.98
N GLU A 86 4.29 5.00 -0.89
CA GLU A 86 4.69 4.50 0.42
C GLU A 86 3.50 3.80 1.04
N LEU A 87 3.71 2.56 1.48
CA LEU A 87 2.68 1.79 2.17
C LEU A 87 3.23 1.26 3.48
N VAL A 88 2.42 1.32 4.53
CA VAL A 88 2.68 0.65 5.80
C VAL A 88 1.65 -0.46 5.95
N ILE A 89 2.13 -1.68 6.13
CA ILE A 89 1.30 -2.88 6.14
C ILE A 89 1.32 -3.49 7.53
N ILE A 90 0.16 -3.85 8.03
CA ILE A 90 0.02 -4.52 9.33
C ILE A 90 -0.72 -5.84 9.09
N SER A 91 -0.18 -6.93 9.64
CA SER A 91 -0.78 -8.25 9.55
C SER A 91 -0.52 -9.05 10.83
N PHE A 92 -1.26 -10.14 10.99
CA PHE A 92 -0.98 -11.13 12.02
C PHE A 92 0.12 -12.11 11.59
N ASP A 93 0.49 -12.08 10.33
CA ASP A 93 1.26 -13.13 9.68
C ASP A 93 2.39 -12.52 8.86
N GLU A 94 3.63 -12.77 9.27
CA GLU A 94 4.81 -12.29 8.57
C GLU A 94 4.90 -12.80 7.14
N LYS A 95 4.45 -14.04 6.91
CA LYS A 95 4.46 -14.63 5.57
C LYS A 95 3.56 -13.84 4.62
N SER A 96 2.38 -13.41 5.07
CA SER A 96 1.47 -12.59 4.26
C SER A 96 2.10 -11.25 3.91
N ILE A 97 2.81 -10.62 4.84
CA ILE A 97 3.51 -9.36 4.58
C ILE A 97 4.60 -9.54 3.53
N LYS A 98 5.41 -10.57 3.65
CA LYS A 98 6.47 -10.84 2.67
C LYS A 98 5.90 -11.12 1.29
N THR A 99 4.83 -11.90 1.22
CA THR A 99 4.16 -12.21 -0.03
C THR A 99 3.58 -10.95 -0.66
N LEU A 100 2.91 -10.12 0.14
CA LEU A 100 2.35 -8.86 -0.34
C LEU A 100 3.43 -7.93 -0.88
N ASN A 101 4.52 -7.76 -0.11
CA ASN A 101 5.64 -6.93 -0.51
C ASN A 101 6.20 -7.36 -1.87
N LYS A 102 6.42 -8.66 -2.05
CA LYS A 102 6.91 -9.21 -3.30
C LYS A 102 5.94 -8.97 -4.45
N LYS A 103 4.66 -9.24 -4.25
CA LYS A 103 3.63 -9.03 -5.29
C LYS A 103 3.51 -7.57 -5.68
N ILE A 104 3.54 -6.66 -4.72
CA ILE A 104 3.48 -5.23 -5.00
C ILE A 104 4.67 -4.80 -5.84
N LYS A 105 5.88 -5.19 -5.45
CA LYS A 105 7.08 -4.82 -6.19
C LYS A 105 7.08 -5.35 -7.61
N GLU A 106 6.61 -6.56 -7.82
CA GLU A 106 6.56 -7.16 -9.15
C GLU A 106 5.45 -6.56 -10.02
N LYS A 107 4.23 -6.54 -9.50
CA LYS A 107 3.05 -6.12 -10.26
C LYS A 107 3.02 -4.63 -10.53
N PHE A 108 3.34 -3.82 -9.51
CA PHE A 108 3.29 -2.38 -9.65
C PHE A 108 4.38 -1.87 -10.57
N LYS A 109 5.54 -2.50 -10.56
CA LYS A 109 6.61 -2.15 -11.49
C LYS A 109 6.18 -2.36 -12.95
N ILE A 110 5.55 -3.50 -13.24
CA ILE A 110 5.06 -3.80 -14.59
C ILE A 110 4.02 -2.78 -15.03
N LEU A 111 3.07 -2.46 -14.15
CA LEU A 111 2.00 -1.50 -14.46
C LEU A 111 2.51 -0.08 -14.64
N SER A 112 3.60 0.28 -13.96
CA SER A 112 4.16 1.62 -14.03
C SER A 112 5.05 1.85 -15.26
N GLU A 113 5.46 0.78 -15.95
CA GLU A 113 6.33 0.90 -17.12
C GLU A 113 5.55 1.48 -18.29
N PRO A 114 6.21 2.34 -19.10
CA PRO A 114 5.56 2.89 -20.29
C PRO A 114 5.18 1.76 -21.25
N LYS A 115 3.97 1.80 -21.75
CA LYS A 115 3.56 0.87 -22.80
C LYS A 115 4.16 1.34 -24.09
N ILE A 116 5.02 0.51 -24.67
CA ILE A 116 5.55 0.81 -25.99
C ILE A 116 4.51 0.37 -27.00
N ALA A 117 3.92 1.33 -27.68
CA ALA A 117 3.03 1.05 -28.80
C ALA A 117 3.92 0.69 -30.00
N ILE A 118 3.76 -0.48 -30.49
CA ILE A 118 4.46 -0.91 -31.71
C ILE A 118 3.54 -0.66 -32.88
#